data_a3f92441caaa4d225072980e0f49f2f1
#
_entry.id   a3f92441caaa4d225072980e0f49f2f1
#
_cell.length_a   1.000
_cell.length_b   1.000
_cell.length_c   1.000
_cell.angle_alpha   90.00
_cell.angle_beta   90.00
_cell.angle_gamma   90.00
#
_symmetry.space_group_name_H-M   'P 1'
#
loop_
_entity.id
_entity.type
_entity.pdbx_description
1 polymer ?
#
loop_
_entity_poly.entity_id
_entity_poly.type
_entity_poly.pdbx_seq_one_letter_code
_entity_poly.pdbx_strand_id
1 'polypeptide(L)'
;KKGRRVQLETVIGQDDAGKFIQAHCNDAGIMVRDACIKKDEKTGMNIVLVEQDGTRSFLTNPHGTLRSLKVEHIQMPFPESAKIVCFASIFVFPKIGPDKLVQIFSQAKMQGKIVCADMTKRKKGETLEDMAEAFSYIDYLFPNDEEAMLLTETESVEEAAECIKSTGVGNVIIKCGKRGCYIRTDVEKCWIAAEENVNCIDTTGAGDSFAAGFLNALLDENGVKRCAKEGNRYGAEAVQHIGATAWLNDGL
;
A
#
# COMPACT_ATOMS: atom_id res chain seq x y z
N LYS A 1 5.33 -10.61 11.29
CA LYS A 1 6.43 -11.28 12.02
C LYS A 1 7.16 -10.38 13.03
N LYS A 2 6.99 -9.07 13.00
CA LYS A 2 7.63 -8.13 13.98
C LYS A 2 6.80 -7.93 15.26
N GLY A 3 5.89 -8.84 15.61
CA GLY A 3 5.07 -8.76 16.83
C GLY A 3 3.96 -7.69 16.80
N ARG A 4 3.68 -7.11 15.62
CA ARG A 4 2.58 -6.16 15.47
C ARG A 4 1.26 -6.91 15.25
N ARG A 5 0.20 -6.44 15.87
CA ARG A 5 -1.15 -6.93 15.59
C ARG A 5 -1.68 -6.25 14.34
N VAL A 6 -2.15 -7.05 13.39
CA VAL A 6 -2.68 -6.57 12.11
C VAL A 6 -4.07 -7.15 11.89
N GLN A 7 -5.01 -6.30 11.47
CA GLN A 7 -6.31 -6.71 10.95
C GLN A 7 -6.36 -6.34 9.48
N LEU A 8 -6.71 -7.30 8.62
CA LEU A 8 -6.86 -7.12 7.20
C LEU A 8 -8.34 -6.98 6.84
N GLU A 9 -8.72 -5.82 6.31
CA GLU A 9 -10.02 -5.59 5.71
C GLU A 9 -9.95 -5.86 4.21
N THR A 10 -10.65 -6.88 3.76
CA THR A 10 -10.58 -7.38 2.38
C THR A 10 -11.88 -8.06 2.01
N VAL A 11 -11.96 -8.63 0.81
CA VAL A 11 -13.02 -9.58 0.44
C VAL A 11 -12.38 -10.80 -0.21
N ILE A 12 -12.65 -11.98 0.35
CA ILE A 12 -12.19 -13.26 -0.16
C ILE A 12 -13.38 -14.22 -0.30
N GLY A 13 -13.29 -15.13 -1.24
CA GLY A 13 -14.30 -16.18 -1.43
C GLY A 13 -14.14 -17.32 -0.42
N GLN A 14 -15.19 -18.13 -0.26
CA GLN A 14 -15.13 -19.35 0.53
C GLN A 14 -14.67 -20.55 -0.32
N ASP A 15 -13.78 -20.30 -1.27
CA ASP A 15 -13.18 -21.32 -2.14
C ASP A 15 -11.77 -21.71 -1.66
N ASP A 16 -11.11 -22.60 -2.39
CA ASP A 16 -9.78 -23.10 -1.96
C ASP A 16 -8.70 -22.00 -1.99
N ALA A 17 -8.77 -21.05 -2.92
CA ALA A 17 -7.90 -19.89 -2.92
C ALA A 17 -8.14 -18.98 -1.68
N GLY A 18 -9.40 -18.78 -1.29
CA GLY A 18 -9.74 -18.04 -0.08
C GLY A 18 -9.27 -18.75 1.18
N LYS A 19 -9.42 -20.09 1.27
CA LYS A 19 -8.88 -20.89 2.38
C LYS A 19 -7.37 -20.77 2.47
N PHE A 20 -6.67 -20.79 1.32
CA PHE A 20 -5.23 -20.60 1.28
C PHE A 20 -4.81 -19.23 1.84
N ILE A 21 -5.50 -18.14 1.43
CA ILE A 21 -5.24 -16.81 1.96
C ILE A 21 -5.51 -16.74 3.46
N GLN A 22 -6.62 -17.34 3.94
CA GLN A 22 -6.94 -17.37 5.37
C GLN A 22 -5.87 -18.12 6.18
N ALA A 23 -5.44 -19.29 5.70
CA ALA A 23 -4.37 -20.05 6.35
C ALA A 23 -3.08 -19.22 6.43
N HIS A 24 -2.67 -18.60 5.32
CA HIS A 24 -1.47 -17.74 5.30
C HIS A 24 -1.58 -16.55 6.27
N CYS A 25 -2.74 -15.90 6.33
CA CYS A 25 -2.99 -14.81 7.29
C CYS A 25 -2.92 -15.31 8.74
N ASN A 26 -3.54 -16.44 9.03
CA ASN A 26 -3.52 -17.04 10.37
C ASN A 26 -2.09 -17.40 10.82
N ASP A 27 -1.30 -18.03 9.94
CA ASP A 27 0.09 -18.38 10.20
C ASP A 27 0.97 -17.14 10.47
N ALA A 28 0.63 -16.02 9.81
CA ALA A 28 1.27 -14.73 10.03
C ALA A 28 0.71 -13.95 11.23
N GLY A 29 -0.33 -14.46 11.92
CA GLY A 29 -1.01 -13.76 13.01
C GLY A 29 -1.84 -12.55 12.57
N ILE A 30 -2.27 -12.52 11.30
CA ILE A 30 -3.11 -11.48 10.72
C ILE A 30 -4.58 -11.86 10.90
N MET A 31 -5.35 -10.99 11.51
CA MET A 31 -6.79 -11.18 11.67
C MET A 31 -7.54 -10.85 10.39
N VAL A 32 -8.33 -11.78 9.88
CA VAL A 32 -9.31 -11.56 8.80
C VAL A 32 -10.70 -11.82 9.40
N ARG A 33 -11.60 -10.83 9.30
CA ARG A 33 -12.95 -10.95 9.86
C ARG A 33 -13.83 -11.87 9.01
N ASP A 34 -14.75 -12.61 9.62
CA ASP A 34 -15.72 -13.45 8.91
C ASP A 34 -16.57 -12.66 7.91
N ALA A 35 -16.87 -11.39 8.22
CA ALA A 35 -17.58 -10.49 7.30
C ALA A 35 -16.86 -10.26 5.95
N CYS A 36 -15.55 -10.49 5.91
CA CYS A 36 -14.73 -10.41 4.70
C CYS A 36 -14.84 -11.66 3.82
N ILE A 37 -15.45 -12.76 4.32
CA ILE A 37 -15.52 -14.04 3.62
C ILE A 37 -16.89 -14.17 2.95
N LYS A 38 -16.92 -14.32 1.62
CA LYS A 38 -18.14 -14.39 0.81
C LYS A 38 -18.36 -15.80 0.27
N LYS A 39 -19.56 -16.36 0.56
CA LYS A 39 -19.92 -17.73 0.15
C LYS A 39 -20.11 -17.86 -1.35
N ASP A 40 -20.68 -16.83 -1.97
CA ASP A 40 -21.13 -16.87 -3.36
C ASP A 40 -20.19 -16.15 -4.33
N GLU A 41 -19.02 -15.71 -3.85
CA GLU A 41 -18.01 -15.04 -4.68
C GLU A 41 -16.74 -15.88 -4.76
N LYS A 42 -16.07 -15.83 -5.92
CA LYS A 42 -14.77 -16.47 -6.11
C LYS A 42 -13.64 -15.53 -5.70
N THR A 43 -12.66 -16.05 -5.00
CA THR A 43 -11.46 -15.29 -4.65
C THR A 43 -10.80 -14.70 -5.88
N GLY A 44 -10.39 -13.43 -5.80
CA GLY A 44 -9.68 -12.77 -6.88
C GLY A 44 -8.34 -13.45 -7.15
N MET A 45 -8.03 -13.64 -8.44
CA MET A 45 -6.78 -14.27 -8.89
C MET A 45 -6.17 -13.46 -10.02
N ASN A 46 -4.88 -13.25 -9.94
CA ASN A 46 -4.07 -12.70 -11.01
C ASN A 46 -3.04 -13.74 -11.45
N ILE A 47 -2.94 -13.97 -12.75
CA ILE A 47 -1.86 -14.74 -13.35
C ILE A 47 -0.90 -13.73 -13.97
N VAL A 48 0.36 -13.80 -13.58
CA VAL A 48 1.42 -12.95 -14.13
C VAL A 48 2.20 -13.80 -15.14
N LEU A 49 2.17 -13.37 -16.40
CA LEU A 49 3.00 -13.92 -17.46
C LEU A 49 4.28 -13.09 -17.51
N VAL A 50 5.43 -13.73 -17.39
CA VAL A 50 6.74 -13.07 -17.44
C VAL A 50 7.46 -13.55 -18.69
N GLU A 51 7.82 -12.62 -19.57
CA GLU A 51 8.60 -12.90 -20.78
C GLU A 51 10.10 -13.01 -20.47
N GLN A 52 10.89 -13.49 -21.43
CA GLN A 52 12.33 -13.69 -21.22
C GLN A 52 13.09 -12.36 -20.95
N ASP A 53 12.59 -11.25 -21.46
CA ASP A 53 13.14 -9.90 -21.23
C ASP A 53 12.68 -9.27 -19.90
N GLY A 54 11.87 -10.00 -19.11
CA GLY A 54 11.29 -9.51 -17.86
C GLY A 54 9.99 -8.72 -18.01
N THR A 55 9.48 -8.53 -19.24
CA THR A 55 8.18 -7.90 -19.50
C THR A 55 7.07 -8.72 -18.85
N ARG A 56 6.13 -8.04 -18.19
CA ARG A 56 5.04 -8.66 -17.45
C ARG A 56 3.69 -8.32 -18.03
N SER A 57 2.88 -9.35 -18.26
CA SER A 57 1.47 -9.24 -18.63
C SER A 57 0.59 -9.86 -17.55
N PHE A 58 -0.59 -9.29 -17.31
CA PHE A 58 -1.46 -9.71 -16.23
C PHE A 58 -2.80 -10.21 -16.77
N LEU A 59 -3.19 -11.42 -16.37
CA LEU A 59 -4.53 -11.96 -16.57
C LEU A 59 -5.28 -11.92 -15.24
N THR A 60 -6.21 -11.00 -15.11
CA THR A 60 -7.01 -10.81 -13.88
C THR A 60 -8.40 -11.40 -14.05
N ASN A 61 -8.87 -12.17 -13.09
CA ASN A 61 -10.28 -12.59 -13.06
C ASN A 61 -11.18 -11.35 -12.84
N PRO A 62 -12.00 -10.95 -13.85
CA PRO A 62 -12.81 -9.73 -13.74
C PRO A 62 -13.97 -9.85 -12.75
N HIS A 63 -14.34 -11.08 -12.37
CA HIS A 63 -15.46 -11.38 -11.47
C HIS A 63 -15.00 -11.85 -10.07
N GLY A 64 -13.71 -11.76 -9.76
CA GLY A 64 -13.19 -12.15 -8.47
C GLY A 64 -13.43 -11.09 -7.39
N THR A 65 -13.32 -11.51 -6.13
CA THR A 65 -13.56 -10.68 -4.94
C THR A 65 -12.67 -9.43 -4.84
N LEU A 66 -11.51 -9.41 -5.51
CA LEU A 66 -10.64 -8.24 -5.58
C LEU A 66 -11.38 -6.98 -6.04
N ARG A 67 -12.39 -7.13 -6.92
CA ARG A 67 -13.20 -6.01 -7.44
C ARG A 67 -14.50 -5.78 -6.67
N SER A 68 -14.78 -6.57 -5.65
CA SER A 68 -16.03 -6.48 -4.89
C SER A 68 -15.91 -5.69 -3.59
N LEU A 69 -14.70 -5.29 -3.17
CA LEU A 69 -14.49 -4.51 -1.95
C LEU A 69 -15.29 -3.21 -1.99
N LYS A 70 -16.06 -2.98 -0.93
CA LYS A 70 -16.88 -1.79 -0.70
C LYS A 70 -16.67 -1.30 0.74
N VAL A 71 -17.13 -0.09 1.04
CA VAL A 71 -17.02 0.51 2.36
C VAL A 71 -17.69 -0.35 3.45
N GLU A 72 -18.82 -0.98 3.15
CA GLU A 72 -19.54 -1.86 4.08
C GLU A 72 -18.74 -3.11 4.51
N HIS A 73 -17.69 -3.48 3.80
CA HIS A 73 -16.79 -4.56 4.16
C HIS A 73 -15.71 -4.12 5.15
N ILE A 74 -15.50 -2.81 5.30
CA ILE A 74 -14.51 -2.22 6.19
C ILE A 74 -15.15 -1.98 7.54
N GLN A 75 -14.51 -2.45 8.60
CA GLN A 75 -15.01 -2.22 9.96
C GLN A 75 -14.90 -0.73 10.31
N MET A 76 -16.04 -0.10 10.46
CA MET A 76 -16.13 1.25 11.00
C MET A 76 -17.25 1.31 12.04
N PRO A 77 -17.02 1.93 13.21
CA PRO A 77 -15.76 2.56 13.64
C PRO A 77 -14.60 1.55 13.73
N PHE A 78 -13.37 2.04 13.47
CA PHE A 78 -12.17 1.22 13.58
C PHE A 78 -11.93 0.77 15.02
N PRO A 79 -11.27 -0.40 15.26
CA PRO A 79 -10.95 -0.86 16.60
C PRO A 79 -10.16 0.22 17.39
N GLU A 80 -10.51 0.41 18.67
CA GLU A 80 -9.82 1.39 19.52
C GLU A 80 -8.31 1.15 19.57
N SER A 81 -7.89 -0.12 19.62
CA SER A 81 -6.48 -0.52 19.67
C SER A 81 -5.70 -0.27 18.38
N ALA A 82 -6.38 0.00 17.25
CA ALA A 82 -5.71 0.34 16.00
C ALA A 82 -5.12 1.75 16.12
N LYS A 83 -3.82 1.89 15.87
CA LYS A 83 -3.12 3.18 15.82
C LYS A 83 -3.07 3.73 14.40
N ILE A 84 -2.93 2.86 13.41
CA ILE A 84 -2.77 3.19 11.98
C ILE A 84 -3.88 2.53 11.19
N VAL A 85 -4.46 3.27 10.27
CA VAL A 85 -5.29 2.76 9.16
C VAL A 85 -4.49 2.94 7.89
N CYS A 86 -4.14 1.83 7.24
CA CYS A 86 -3.39 1.84 5.99
C CYS A 86 -4.27 1.32 4.84
N PHE A 87 -4.52 2.17 3.86
CA PHE A 87 -5.25 1.80 2.65
C PHE A 87 -4.25 1.47 1.54
N ALA A 88 -4.04 0.18 1.32
CA ALA A 88 -3.15 -0.27 0.27
C ALA A 88 -3.82 -0.17 -1.11
N SER A 89 -3.09 0.35 -2.08
CA SER A 89 -3.47 0.35 -3.50
C SER A 89 -4.73 1.15 -3.85
N ILE A 90 -4.75 2.45 -3.57
CA ILE A 90 -5.73 3.39 -4.17
C ILE A 90 -5.77 3.16 -5.69
N PHE A 91 -6.97 3.27 -6.30
CA PHE A 91 -7.32 2.99 -7.71
C PHE A 91 -7.47 1.50 -8.08
N VAL A 92 -7.19 0.55 -7.19
CA VAL A 92 -7.42 -0.88 -7.50
C VAL A 92 -8.90 -1.27 -7.37
N PHE A 93 -9.62 -0.67 -6.44
CA PHE A 93 -10.96 -1.08 -6.05
C PHE A 93 -12.04 -0.24 -6.78
N PRO A 94 -12.71 -0.78 -7.81
CA PRO A 94 -13.60 0.01 -8.67
C PRO A 94 -14.85 0.55 -7.96
N LYS A 95 -15.17 0.04 -6.77
CA LYS A 95 -16.33 0.45 -5.95
C LYS A 95 -15.96 1.41 -4.82
N ILE A 96 -14.67 1.76 -4.70
CA ILE A 96 -14.17 2.73 -3.74
C ILE A 96 -13.53 3.89 -4.52
N GLY A 97 -14.36 4.87 -4.84
CA GLY A 97 -13.95 6.12 -5.46
C GLY A 97 -13.53 7.17 -4.42
N PRO A 98 -13.20 8.40 -4.87
CA PRO A 98 -12.74 9.48 -3.99
C PRO A 98 -13.67 9.76 -2.80
N ASP A 99 -14.97 9.85 -3.03
CA ASP A 99 -15.99 10.07 -1.99
C ASP A 99 -16.01 8.97 -0.91
N LYS A 100 -15.75 7.74 -1.30
CA LYS A 100 -15.64 6.60 -0.37
C LYS A 100 -14.33 6.60 0.40
N LEU A 101 -13.25 7.04 -0.23
CA LEU A 101 -11.97 7.26 0.47
C LEU A 101 -12.10 8.38 1.50
N VAL A 102 -12.77 9.48 1.18
CA VAL A 102 -13.11 10.55 2.14
C VAL A 102 -13.86 9.98 3.34
N GLN A 103 -14.88 9.14 3.11
CA GLN A 103 -15.65 8.51 4.19
C GLN A 103 -14.75 7.65 5.10
N ILE A 104 -13.85 6.84 4.53
CA ILE A 104 -12.96 5.95 5.28
C ILE A 104 -11.92 6.77 6.06
N PHE A 105 -11.26 7.71 5.41
CA PHE A 105 -10.15 8.46 5.99
C PHE A 105 -10.62 9.48 7.03
N SER A 106 -11.72 10.20 6.76
CA SER A 106 -12.28 11.12 7.75
C SER A 106 -12.73 10.37 9.02
N GLN A 107 -13.34 9.19 8.88
CA GLN A 107 -13.71 8.36 10.03
C GLN A 107 -12.46 7.93 10.83
N ALA A 108 -11.37 7.58 10.18
CA ALA A 108 -10.11 7.25 10.85
C ALA A 108 -9.53 8.46 11.59
N LYS A 109 -9.53 9.65 10.95
CA LYS A 109 -9.05 10.91 11.57
C LYS A 109 -9.92 11.32 12.76
N MET A 110 -11.25 11.20 12.69
CA MET A 110 -12.15 11.46 13.82
C MET A 110 -11.85 10.58 15.03
N GLN A 111 -11.36 9.37 14.81
CA GLN A 111 -10.93 8.45 15.86
C GLN A 111 -9.46 8.64 16.28
N GLY A 112 -8.77 9.70 15.82
CA GLY A 112 -7.38 9.98 16.16
C GLY A 112 -6.38 8.96 15.57
N LYS A 113 -6.75 8.23 14.51
CA LYS A 113 -5.85 7.29 13.86
C LYS A 113 -4.90 8.01 12.91
N ILE A 114 -3.71 7.45 12.73
CA ILE A 114 -2.81 7.84 11.64
C ILE A 114 -3.33 7.19 10.37
N VAL A 115 -3.52 7.98 9.32
CA VAL A 115 -3.97 7.50 8.00
C VAL A 115 -2.78 7.40 7.07
N CYS A 116 -2.54 6.20 6.59
CA CYS A 116 -1.51 5.91 5.59
C CYS A 116 -2.15 5.35 4.34
N ALA A 117 -1.58 5.61 3.18
CA ALA A 117 -2.07 5.04 1.94
C ALA A 117 -0.93 4.76 0.96
N ASP A 118 -1.10 3.71 0.17
CA ASP A 118 -0.36 3.44 -1.05
C ASP A 118 -1.30 3.57 -2.24
N MET A 119 -0.79 3.73 -3.43
CA MET A 119 -1.59 3.86 -4.64
C MET A 119 -1.00 3.03 -5.79
N THR A 120 -1.80 2.86 -6.83
CA THR A 120 -1.34 2.33 -8.11
C THR A 120 -1.53 3.38 -9.20
N LYS A 121 -1.13 3.09 -10.42
CA LYS A 121 -1.45 3.94 -11.56
C LYS A 121 -2.97 4.15 -11.66
N ARG A 122 -3.39 5.39 -11.92
CA ARG A 122 -4.80 5.74 -12.17
C ARG A 122 -5.41 4.83 -13.26
N LYS A 123 -6.69 4.48 -13.12
CA LYS A 123 -7.36 3.48 -13.97
C LYS A 123 -8.45 4.08 -14.87
N LYS A 124 -9.09 5.16 -14.44
CA LYS A 124 -10.27 5.75 -15.09
C LYS A 124 -10.04 7.21 -15.47
N GLY A 125 -8.78 7.65 -15.50
CA GLY A 125 -8.44 9.05 -15.77
C GLY A 125 -8.64 9.96 -14.56
N GLU A 126 -8.64 9.39 -13.35
CA GLU A 126 -8.70 10.16 -12.11
C GLU A 126 -7.61 11.23 -12.10
N THR A 127 -7.97 12.43 -11.67
CA THR A 127 -7.06 13.58 -11.57
C THR A 127 -6.62 13.81 -10.13
N LEU A 128 -5.59 14.63 -9.95
CA LEU A 128 -5.16 15.04 -8.62
C LEU A 128 -6.26 15.84 -7.91
N GLU A 129 -7.03 16.64 -8.66
CA GLU A 129 -8.17 17.44 -8.14
C GLU A 129 -9.28 16.52 -7.60
N ASP A 130 -9.64 15.45 -8.33
CA ASP A 130 -10.62 14.47 -7.87
C ASP A 130 -10.22 13.83 -6.54
N MET A 131 -8.93 13.70 -6.28
CA MET A 131 -8.38 13.08 -5.09
C MET A 131 -8.11 14.04 -3.93
N ALA A 132 -8.13 15.36 -4.17
CA ALA A 132 -7.62 16.36 -3.23
C ALA A 132 -8.30 16.27 -1.85
N GLU A 133 -9.64 16.12 -1.81
CA GLU A 133 -10.34 15.99 -0.54
C GLU A 133 -9.92 14.72 0.22
N ALA A 134 -9.87 13.57 -0.44
CA ALA A 134 -9.44 12.32 0.19
C ALA A 134 -7.98 12.40 0.67
N PHE A 135 -7.11 13.01 -0.13
CA PHE A 135 -5.70 13.16 0.17
C PHE A 135 -5.45 14.08 1.38
N SER A 136 -6.29 15.07 1.62
CA SER A 136 -6.18 15.97 2.78
C SER A 136 -6.28 15.25 4.13
N TYR A 137 -6.84 14.05 4.19
CA TYR A 137 -6.91 13.22 5.39
C TYR A 137 -5.71 12.29 5.57
N ILE A 138 -4.81 12.17 4.58
CA ILE A 138 -3.69 11.23 4.61
C ILE A 138 -2.49 11.85 5.32
N ASP A 139 -2.00 11.17 6.38
CA ASP A 139 -0.78 11.58 7.08
C ASP A 139 0.49 11.14 6.32
N TYR A 140 0.46 9.96 5.65
CA TYR A 140 1.58 9.42 4.89
C TYR A 140 1.10 8.74 3.61
N LEU A 141 1.54 9.22 2.46
CA LEU A 141 1.23 8.65 1.14
C LEU A 141 2.51 8.08 0.51
N PHE A 142 2.43 6.85 -0.03
CA PHE A 142 3.56 6.08 -0.55
C PHE A 142 3.46 5.73 -2.04
N PRO A 143 3.32 6.68 -2.98
CA PRO A 143 3.36 6.36 -4.40
C PRO A 143 4.76 5.90 -4.83
N ASN A 144 4.87 5.19 -5.96
CA ASN A 144 6.13 5.13 -6.67
C ASN A 144 6.29 6.35 -7.61
N ASP A 145 7.47 6.51 -8.20
CA ASP A 145 7.79 7.65 -9.06
C ASP A 145 6.88 7.73 -10.30
N GLU A 146 6.64 6.60 -10.98
CA GLU A 146 5.74 6.55 -12.14
C GLU A 146 4.29 6.90 -11.77
N GLU A 147 3.81 6.40 -10.64
CA GLU A 147 2.45 6.66 -10.14
C GLU A 147 2.26 8.13 -9.78
N ALA A 148 3.24 8.69 -9.07
CA ALA A 148 3.21 10.09 -8.66
C ALA A 148 3.23 11.03 -9.86
N MET A 149 4.19 10.86 -10.77
CA MET A 149 4.32 11.68 -11.96
C MET A 149 3.12 11.54 -12.91
N LEU A 150 2.56 10.32 -13.05
CA LEU A 150 1.37 10.09 -13.87
C LEU A 150 0.13 10.80 -13.31
N LEU A 151 -0.06 10.78 -11.99
CA LEU A 151 -1.21 11.42 -11.35
C LEU A 151 -1.13 12.96 -11.41
N THR A 152 0.07 13.50 -11.28
CA THR A 152 0.32 14.94 -11.22
C THR A 152 0.64 15.56 -12.57
N GLU A 153 0.86 14.73 -13.61
CA GLU A 153 1.25 15.14 -14.96
C GLU A 153 2.55 15.96 -14.97
N THR A 154 3.51 15.58 -14.10
CA THR A 154 4.83 16.21 -13.98
C THR A 154 5.93 15.30 -14.52
N GLU A 155 7.12 15.89 -14.77
CA GLU A 155 8.27 15.18 -15.33
C GLU A 155 9.34 14.83 -14.28
N SER A 156 9.18 15.31 -13.05
CA SER A 156 10.12 15.05 -11.96
C SER A 156 9.43 14.59 -10.67
N VAL A 157 10.15 13.81 -9.88
CA VAL A 157 9.70 13.31 -8.57
C VAL A 157 9.47 14.47 -7.61
N GLU A 158 10.33 15.47 -7.66
CA GLU A 158 10.28 16.65 -6.81
C GLU A 158 9.02 17.48 -7.09
N GLU A 159 8.70 17.71 -8.36
CA GLU A 159 7.46 18.41 -8.75
C GLU A 159 6.23 17.60 -8.41
N ALA A 160 6.23 16.29 -8.67
CA ALA A 160 5.13 15.41 -8.28
C ALA A 160 4.86 15.46 -6.78
N ALA A 161 5.92 15.44 -5.97
CA ALA A 161 5.82 15.53 -4.52
C ALA A 161 5.21 16.87 -4.06
N GLU A 162 5.56 17.99 -4.70
CA GLU A 162 4.97 19.31 -4.41
C GLU A 162 3.48 19.34 -4.77
N CYS A 163 3.11 18.85 -5.96
CA CYS A 163 1.71 18.79 -6.39
C CYS A 163 0.88 17.94 -5.44
N ILE A 164 1.33 16.75 -5.07
CA ILE A 164 0.63 15.89 -4.11
C ILE A 164 0.57 16.57 -2.74
N LYS A 165 1.66 17.18 -2.27
CA LYS A 165 1.69 17.88 -0.99
C LYS A 165 0.70 19.05 -0.94
N SER A 166 0.49 19.75 -2.05
CA SER A 166 -0.45 20.87 -2.14
C SER A 166 -1.93 20.49 -1.93
N THR A 167 -2.28 19.19 -2.07
CA THR A 167 -3.63 18.69 -1.77
C THR A 167 -3.90 18.51 -0.27
N GLY A 168 -2.91 18.75 0.59
CA GLY A 168 -3.07 18.62 2.03
C GLY A 168 -2.52 17.31 2.63
N VAL A 169 -1.92 16.43 1.82
CA VAL A 169 -1.21 15.23 2.35
C VAL A 169 -0.16 15.67 3.36
N GLY A 170 -0.16 15.06 4.54
CA GLY A 170 0.78 15.38 5.61
C GLY A 170 2.24 15.14 5.20
N ASN A 171 2.55 13.95 4.73
CA ASN A 171 3.90 13.57 4.29
C ASN A 171 3.81 12.74 3.02
N VAL A 172 4.56 13.12 1.98
CA VAL A 172 4.66 12.40 0.72
C VAL A 172 6.00 11.68 0.67
N ILE A 173 5.98 10.37 0.46
CA ILE A 173 7.17 9.53 0.39
C ILE A 173 7.13 8.79 -0.96
N ILE A 174 7.84 9.26 -1.95
CA ILE A 174 7.87 8.67 -3.29
C ILE A 174 8.95 7.61 -3.35
N LYS A 175 8.54 6.38 -3.63
CA LYS A 175 9.44 5.21 -3.79
C LYS A 175 10.08 5.26 -5.17
N CYS A 176 11.41 5.24 -5.24
CA CYS A 176 12.16 5.44 -6.50
C CYS A 176 13.14 4.28 -6.80
N GLY A 177 12.81 3.07 -6.37
CA GLY A 177 13.58 1.85 -6.60
C GLY A 177 15.04 2.01 -6.18
N LYS A 178 15.98 1.80 -7.10
CA LYS A 178 17.42 1.88 -6.82
C LYS A 178 17.92 3.27 -6.38
N ARG A 179 17.14 4.31 -6.58
CA ARG A 179 17.46 5.66 -6.07
C ARG A 179 17.08 5.83 -4.58
N GLY A 180 16.32 4.89 -4.02
CA GLY A 180 15.75 4.99 -2.69
C GLY A 180 14.38 5.64 -2.69
N CYS A 181 14.16 6.66 -1.86
CA CYS A 181 12.90 7.40 -1.84
C CYS A 181 13.11 8.90 -1.63
N TYR A 182 12.16 9.68 -2.13
CA TYR A 182 12.09 11.11 -1.92
C TYR A 182 11.04 11.44 -0.86
N ILE A 183 11.40 12.28 0.11
CA ILE A 183 10.54 12.74 1.19
C ILE A 183 10.17 14.20 0.96
N ARG A 184 8.88 14.51 1.10
CA ARG A 184 8.34 15.87 1.14
C ARG A 184 7.39 16.01 2.32
N THR A 185 7.80 16.74 3.34
CA THR A 185 7.01 17.10 4.53
C THR A 185 6.81 18.62 4.59
N ASP A 186 6.16 19.14 5.62
CA ASP A 186 6.05 20.59 5.80
C ASP A 186 7.39 21.29 5.97
N VAL A 187 8.36 20.59 6.57
CA VAL A 187 9.66 21.17 6.97
C VAL A 187 10.85 20.63 6.19
N GLU A 188 10.68 19.51 5.48
CA GLU A 188 11.79 18.82 4.84
C GLU A 188 11.50 18.38 3.42
N LYS A 189 12.54 18.47 2.57
CA LYS A 189 12.63 17.93 1.22
C LYS A 189 13.97 17.23 1.10
N CYS A 190 13.98 15.91 0.99
CA CYS A 190 15.26 15.21 0.86
C CYS A 190 15.12 13.82 0.23
N TRP A 191 16.20 13.38 -0.39
CA TRP A 191 16.40 12.01 -0.81
C TRP A 191 16.93 11.15 0.34
N ILE A 192 16.42 9.94 0.46
CA ILE A 192 16.96 8.88 1.30
C ILE A 192 17.46 7.79 0.36
N ALA A 193 18.76 7.56 0.34
CA ALA A 193 19.38 6.57 -0.53
C ALA A 193 18.84 5.15 -0.26
N ALA A 194 18.78 4.35 -1.33
CA ALA A 194 18.51 2.91 -1.23
C ALA A 194 19.66 2.18 -0.51
N GLU A 195 19.40 0.93 -0.12
CA GLU A 195 20.46 0.02 0.34
C GLU A 195 21.40 -0.31 -0.82
N GLU A 196 22.69 -0.41 -0.50
CA GLU A 196 23.74 -0.74 -1.47
C GLU A 196 23.87 -2.26 -1.64
N ASN A 197 24.45 -2.68 -2.77
CA ASN A 197 24.78 -4.09 -3.08
C ASN A 197 23.57 -5.05 -3.04
N VAL A 198 22.39 -4.58 -3.40
CA VAL A 198 21.16 -5.38 -3.46
C VAL A 198 21.13 -6.18 -4.77
N ASN A 199 21.06 -7.51 -4.65
CA ASN A 199 20.86 -8.40 -5.81
C ASN A 199 19.36 -8.52 -6.12
N CYS A 200 18.84 -7.67 -7.02
CA CYS A 200 17.43 -7.66 -7.37
C CYS A 200 17.07 -8.84 -8.28
N ILE A 201 16.27 -9.77 -7.75
CA ILE A 201 15.77 -10.96 -8.44
C ILE A 201 14.33 -10.74 -8.91
N ASP A 202 13.45 -10.21 -8.02
CA ASP A 202 12.04 -9.97 -8.30
C ASP A 202 11.54 -8.73 -7.54
N THR A 203 10.95 -7.77 -8.24
CA THR A 203 10.43 -6.53 -7.63
C THR A 203 9.02 -6.67 -7.05
N THR A 204 8.40 -7.87 -7.13
CA THR A 204 7.07 -8.12 -6.61
C THR A 204 7.02 -7.90 -5.09
N GLY A 205 6.10 -7.06 -4.62
CA GLY A 205 5.94 -6.76 -3.20
C GLY A 205 6.97 -5.80 -2.60
N ALA A 206 7.90 -5.24 -3.40
CA ALA A 206 8.88 -4.27 -2.90
C ALA A 206 8.23 -3.03 -2.28
N GLY A 207 7.18 -2.49 -2.93
CA GLY A 207 6.41 -1.35 -2.44
C GLY A 207 5.66 -1.66 -1.14
N ASP A 208 5.01 -2.83 -1.08
CA ASP A 208 4.31 -3.29 0.12
C ASP A 208 5.28 -3.50 1.28
N SER A 209 6.45 -4.08 1.00
CA SER A 209 7.51 -4.28 1.99
C SER A 209 8.09 -2.96 2.48
N PHE A 210 8.29 -1.98 1.59
CA PHE A 210 8.68 -0.62 1.96
C PHE A 210 7.65 -0.01 2.93
N ALA A 211 6.36 -0.04 2.58
CA ALA A 211 5.30 0.48 3.43
C ALA A 211 5.29 -0.24 4.79
N ALA A 212 5.43 -1.57 4.82
CA ALA A 212 5.50 -2.34 6.06
C ALA A 212 6.68 -1.94 6.95
N GLY A 213 7.87 -1.74 6.39
CA GLY A 213 9.06 -1.28 7.10
C GLY A 213 8.88 0.12 7.67
N PHE A 214 8.34 1.04 6.85
CA PHE A 214 8.02 2.40 7.26
C PHE A 214 7.02 2.42 8.43
N LEU A 215 5.88 1.73 8.28
CA LEU A 215 4.82 1.67 9.29
C LEU A 215 5.30 1.01 10.59
N ASN A 216 6.16 -0.01 10.50
CA ASN A 216 6.73 -0.64 11.68
C ASN A 216 7.59 0.34 12.48
N ALA A 217 8.44 1.11 11.80
CA ALA A 217 9.26 2.14 12.43
C ALA A 217 8.43 3.32 12.97
N LEU A 218 7.34 3.68 12.26
CA LEU A 218 6.41 4.73 12.69
C LEU A 218 5.71 4.37 14.00
N LEU A 219 5.33 3.10 14.20
CA LEU A 219 4.75 2.61 15.45
C LEU A 219 5.71 2.67 16.64
N ASP A 220 7.03 2.73 16.38
CA ASP A 220 8.06 2.96 17.37
C ASP A 220 8.41 4.45 17.55
N GLU A 221 7.52 5.34 17.06
CA GLU A 221 7.62 6.79 17.19
C GLU A 221 8.89 7.40 16.57
N ASN A 222 9.46 6.73 15.56
CA ASN A 222 10.61 7.24 14.83
C ASN A 222 10.21 8.39 13.90
N GLY A 223 11.14 9.32 13.68
CA GLY A 223 10.98 10.39 12.69
C GLY A 223 10.97 9.87 11.25
N VAL A 224 10.36 10.63 10.33
CA VAL A 224 10.09 10.26 8.93
C VAL A 224 11.32 9.71 8.20
N LYS A 225 12.50 10.34 8.37
CA LYS A 225 13.75 9.85 7.75
C LYS A 225 14.15 8.45 8.20
N ARG A 226 13.98 8.16 9.50
CA ARG A 226 14.27 6.83 10.03
C ARG A 226 13.25 5.82 9.51
N CYS A 227 11.97 6.18 9.45
CA CYS A 227 10.92 5.34 8.87
C CYS A 227 11.22 5.02 7.39
N ALA A 228 11.63 6.02 6.61
CA ALA A 228 11.98 5.85 5.20
C ALA A 228 13.21 4.94 4.98
N LYS A 229 14.23 5.05 5.86
CA LYS A 229 15.38 4.11 5.83
C LYS A 229 14.93 2.67 6.10
N GLU A 230 14.08 2.46 7.10
CA GLU A 230 13.53 1.12 7.34
C GLU A 230 12.66 0.63 6.18
N GLY A 231 11.91 1.52 5.54
CA GLY A 231 11.18 1.22 4.31
C GLY A 231 12.11 0.74 3.20
N ASN A 232 13.18 1.51 2.91
CA ASN A 232 14.18 1.12 1.90
C ASN A 232 14.81 -0.24 2.24
N ARG A 233 15.17 -0.49 3.50
CA ARG A 233 15.75 -1.76 3.95
C ARG A 233 14.81 -2.95 3.72
N TYR A 234 13.53 -2.82 4.05
CA TYR A 234 12.54 -3.89 3.82
C TYR A 234 12.27 -4.11 2.33
N GLY A 235 12.18 -3.04 1.54
CA GLY A 235 12.06 -3.14 0.09
C GLY A 235 13.26 -3.83 -0.54
N ALA A 236 14.47 -3.48 -0.10
CA ALA A 236 15.73 -4.09 -0.55
C ALA A 236 15.82 -5.58 -0.21
N GLU A 237 15.35 -5.97 0.98
CA GLU A 237 15.29 -7.39 1.38
C GLU A 237 14.31 -8.16 0.49
N ALA A 238 13.11 -7.62 0.27
CA ALA A 238 12.07 -8.27 -0.51
C ALA A 238 12.50 -8.58 -1.95
N VAL A 239 13.20 -7.66 -2.62
CA VAL A 239 13.57 -7.84 -4.04
C VAL A 239 14.65 -8.89 -4.27
N GLN A 240 15.29 -9.43 -3.25
CA GLN A 240 16.29 -10.49 -3.34
C GLN A 240 15.68 -11.90 -3.37
N HIS A 241 14.35 -12.01 -3.32
CA HIS A 241 13.61 -13.26 -3.30
C HIS A 241 12.51 -13.28 -4.36
N ILE A 242 12.19 -14.47 -4.88
CA ILE A 242 11.06 -14.62 -5.82
C ILE A 242 9.74 -14.59 -5.05
N GLY A 243 8.82 -13.71 -5.44
CA GLY A 243 7.50 -13.57 -4.86
C GLY A 243 7.42 -12.61 -3.68
N ALA A 244 6.25 -12.04 -3.46
CA ALA A 244 6.02 -10.90 -2.57
C ALA A 244 6.31 -11.16 -1.08
N THR A 245 6.24 -12.42 -0.62
CA THR A 245 6.32 -12.78 0.81
C THR A 245 7.34 -13.86 1.13
N ALA A 246 8.07 -14.39 0.15
CA ALA A 246 9.00 -15.50 0.35
C ALA A 246 10.12 -15.15 1.34
N TRP A 247 10.66 -13.94 1.27
CA TRP A 247 11.68 -13.41 2.16
C TRP A 247 11.30 -13.42 3.66
N LEU A 248 9.99 -13.45 3.96
CA LEU A 248 9.51 -13.53 5.33
C LEU A 248 9.74 -14.90 5.98
N ASN A 249 10.06 -15.93 5.21
CA ASN A 249 10.29 -17.28 5.71
C ASN A 249 11.74 -17.51 6.12
N ASP A 250 12.68 -16.70 5.63
CA ASP A 250 14.12 -16.86 5.86
C ASP A 250 14.62 -16.18 7.14
N GLY A 251 13.72 -15.87 8.08
CA GLY A 251 14.05 -15.51 9.45
C GLY A 251 14.65 -14.12 9.63
N LEU A 252 13.82 -13.10 9.56
CA LEU A 252 14.08 -11.76 10.14
C LEU A 252 13.76 -11.73 11.64
#